data_6eaf8e4f94609859ddb71d026d8e1e46
#
_entry.id   6eaf8e4f94609859ddb71d026d8e1e46
#
_cell.length_a   1.000
_cell.length_b   1.000
_cell.length_c   1.000
_cell.angle_alpha   90.00
_cell.angle_beta   90.00
_cell.angle_gamma   90.00
#
_symmetry.space_group_name_H-M   'P 1'
#
loop_
_entity.id
_entity.type
_entity.pdbx_description
1 polymer ?
#
loop_
_entity_poly.entity_id
_entity_poly.type
_entity_poly.pdbx_seq_one_letter_code
_entity_poly.pdbx_strand_id
1 'polypeptide(L)'
;NLDYVKTKFCKLVPYIESALEIIDVAENLGFEPVQIEAFQAKTAKLKVRRLFNQIPEALDDSIAGVGHVSRIVSAMKELSHPGLEEKSAVDVNRSIETTLAISTNEWKYVAEIETDLDPEIELIEGFPGELNQVFLNLIVNAAHAISDRTDEGQAGKGKIKLTSLKIDGGVRVEIEDTGGGIPSHIHDRIFDPFFTTKGVGKGTRQGLAIAHSVVVQKHRGMLSFNVV
;
A
#
# COMPACT_ATOMS: atom_id res chain seq x y z
N ASN A 1 -7.30 -3.06 14.87
CA ASN A 1 -8.69 -3.25 15.31
C ASN A 1 -9.74 -3.05 14.20
N LEU A 2 -9.54 -2.11 13.25
CA LEU A 2 -10.48 -1.89 12.14
C LEU A 2 -10.53 -3.08 11.18
N ASP A 3 -9.39 -3.68 10.82
CA ASP A 3 -9.32 -4.90 10.02
C ASP A 3 -10.05 -6.07 10.68
N TYR A 4 -9.95 -6.19 12.00
CA TYR A 4 -10.69 -7.19 12.75
C TYR A 4 -12.20 -6.96 12.64
N VAL A 5 -12.65 -5.71 12.81
CA VAL A 5 -14.07 -5.34 12.69
C VAL A 5 -14.58 -5.63 11.29
N LYS A 6 -13.84 -5.23 10.24
CA LYS A 6 -14.14 -5.53 8.84
C LYS A 6 -14.27 -7.03 8.61
N THR A 7 -13.28 -7.81 9.05
CA THR A 7 -13.28 -9.27 8.88
C THR A 7 -14.48 -9.92 9.57
N LYS A 8 -14.87 -9.46 10.76
CA LYS A 8 -16.05 -9.98 11.48
C LYS A 8 -17.33 -9.57 10.81
N PHE A 9 -17.42 -8.33 10.32
CA PHE A 9 -18.59 -7.85 9.61
C PHE A 9 -18.82 -8.64 8.32
N CYS A 10 -17.77 -8.81 7.49
CA CYS A 10 -17.85 -9.60 6.25
C CYS A 10 -18.28 -11.05 6.50
N LYS A 11 -17.98 -11.64 7.68
CA LYS A 11 -18.46 -12.97 8.05
C LYS A 11 -19.94 -13.00 8.42
N LEU A 12 -20.53 -11.90 8.87
CA LEU A 12 -21.94 -11.79 9.23
C LEU A 12 -22.84 -11.57 8.01
N VAL A 13 -22.30 -10.95 6.94
CA VAL A 13 -23.06 -10.63 5.73
C VAL A 13 -23.80 -11.85 5.14
N PRO A 14 -23.15 -13.01 4.89
CA PRO A 14 -23.82 -14.18 4.32
C PRO A 14 -24.98 -14.71 5.19
N TYR A 15 -24.86 -14.64 6.51
CA TYR A 15 -25.94 -15.09 7.41
C TYR A 15 -27.17 -14.20 7.32
N ILE A 16 -26.99 -12.90 7.16
CA ILE A 16 -28.09 -11.97 7.06
C ILE A 16 -28.70 -12.02 5.65
N GLU A 17 -27.91 -12.21 4.61
CA GLU A 17 -28.38 -12.45 3.25
C GLU A 17 -29.26 -13.73 3.20
N SER A 18 -28.79 -14.83 3.80
CA SER A 18 -29.56 -16.07 3.90
C SER A 18 -30.87 -15.88 4.70
N ALA A 19 -30.84 -15.08 5.77
CA ALA A 19 -32.05 -14.78 6.52
C ALA A 19 -33.07 -13.96 5.72
N LEU A 20 -32.60 -13.03 4.89
CA LEU A 20 -33.45 -12.27 3.97
C LEU A 20 -34.05 -13.16 2.87
N GLU A 21 -33.26 -14.08 2.30
CA GLU A 21 -33.72 -15.06 1.30
C GLU A 21 -34.80 -16.01 1.87
N ILE A 22 -34.61 -16.49 3.11
CA ILE A 22 -35.58 -17.35 3.78
C ILE A 22 -36.93 -16.63 3.94
N ILE A 23 -36.92 -15.34 4.21
CA ILE A 23 -38.11 -14.52 4.36
C ILE A 23 -38.82 -14.34 3.00
N ASP A 24 -38.07 -14.06 1.95
CA ASP A 24 -38.61 -13.94 0.58
C ASP A 24 -39.23 -15.27 0.12
N VAL A 25 -38.65 -16.41 0.52
CA VAL A 25 -39.21 -17.76 0.25
C VAL A 25 -40.48 -18.03 1.08
N ALA A 26 -40.50 -17.62 2.37
CA ALA A 26 -41.65 -17.80 3.25
C ALA A 26 -42.86 -17.01 2.75
N GLU A 27 -42.68 -15.82 2.20
CA GLU A 27 -43.75 -15.07 1.50
C GLU A 27 -44.36 -15.83 0.34
N ASN A 28 -43.51 -16.42 -0.52
CA ASN A 28 -43.92 -17.15 -1.69
C ASN A 28 -44.66 -18.45 -1.33
N LEU A 29 -44.45 -19.00 -0.12
CA LEU A 29 -45.11 -20.23 0.37
C LEU A 29 -46.40 -19.96 1.13
N GLY A 30 -46.85 -18.70 1.27
CA GLY A 30 -48.15 -18.35 1.87
C GLY A 30 -48.19 -18.44 3.40
N PHE A 31 -47.05 -18.28 4.08
CA PHE A 31 -47.02 -18.16 5.53
C PHE A 31 -47.64 -16.85 6.01
N GLU A 32 -48.26 -16.85 7.22
CA GLU A 32 -49.05 -15.72 7.74
C GLU A 32 -48.28 -14.36 7.65
N PRO A 33 -48.93 -13.33 7.04
CA PRO A 33 -48.26 -12.10 6.62
C PRO A 33 -47.72 -11.23 7.76
N VAL A 34 -48.31 -11.25 8.93
CA VAL A 34 -48.12 -10.24 9.96
C VAL A 34 -46.70 -10.16 10.52
N GLN A 35 -46.01 -11.28 10.67
CA GLN A 35 -44.63 -11.30 11.19
C GLN A 35 -43.62 -10.97 10.10
N ILE A 36 -43.90 -11.38 8.87
CA ILE A 36 -43.06 -11.11 7.70
C ILE A 36 -43.09 -9.61 7.37
N GLU A 37 -44.28 -9.00 7.32
CA GLU A 37 -44.46 -7.55 7.09
C GLU A 37 -43.77 -6.72 8.15
N ALA A 38 -43.86 -7.11 9.43
CA ALA A 38 -43.17 -6.40 10.52
C ALA A 38 -41.64 -6.47 10.40
N PHE A 39 -41.09 -7.60 9.96
CA PHE A 39 -39.66 -7.77 9.73
C PHE A 39 -39.19 -6.99 8.49
N GLN A 40 -39.93 -7.06 7.39
CA GLN A 40 -39.63 -6.31 6.18
C GLN A 40 -39.70 -4.80 6.40
N ALA A 41 -40.73 -4.31 7.12
CA ALA A 41 -40.81 -2.90 7.49
C ALA A 41 -39.61 -2.47 8.33
N LYS A 42 -39.12 -3.35 9.22
CA LYS A 42 -37.97 -3.07 10.08
C LYS A 42 -36.64 -3.07 9.30
N THR A 43 -36.45 -4.03 8.38
CA THR A 43 -35.27 -4.12 7.51
C THR A 43 -35.23 -2.99 6.48
N ALA A 44 -36.39 -2.64 5.89
CA ALA A 44 -36.52 -1.49 4.99
C ALA A 44 -36.23 -0.17 5.71
N LYS A 45 -36.76 0.01 6.94
CA LYS A 45 -36.50 1.22 7.74
C LYS A 45 -35.01 1.37 8.10
N LEU A 46 -34.32 0.27 8.38
CA LEU A 46 -32.90 0.26 8.69
C LEU A 46 -32.02 0.33 7.45
N LYS A 47 -32.58 0.24 6.22
CA LYS A 47 -31.85 0.20 4.95
C LYS A 47 -30.72 -0.83 5.00
N VAL A 48 -30.98 -2.01 5.54
CA VAL A 48 -30.00 -3.04 5.88
C VAL A 48 -29.09 -3.37 4.68
N ARG A 49 -29.66 -3.63 3.50
CA ARG A 49 -28.89 -3.91 2.28
C ARG A 49 -27.89 -2.79 1.91
N ARG A 50 -28.27 -1.53 2.17
CA ARG A 50 -27.37 -0.38 1.92
C ARG A 50 -26.21 -0.32 2.92
N LEU A 51 -26.48 -0.64 4.18
CA LEU A 51 -25.46 -0.69 5.22
C LEU A 51 -24.42 -1.78 4.96
N PHE A 52 -24.80 -2.92 4.37
CA PHE A 52 -23.86 -3.99 4.03
C PHE A 52 -22.79 -3.56 3.03
N ASN A 53 -23.11 -2.70 2.08
CA ASN A 53 -22.16 -2.20 1.12
C ASN A 53 -21.36 -1.01 1.69
N GLN A 54 -21.99 -0.16 2.48
CA GLN A 54 -21.39 1.07 2.98
C GLN A 54 -20.44 0.86 4.17
N ILE A 55 -20.71 -0.14 5.04
CA ILE A 55 -19.85 -0.37 6.21
C ILE A 55 -18.46 -0.88 5.84
N PRO A 56 -18.28 -1.87 4.95
CA PRO A 56 -16.95 -2.27 4.50
C PRO A 56 -16.17 -1.13 3.84
N GLU A 57 -16.82 -0.35 2.98
CA GLU A 57 -16.22 0.81 2.31
C GLU A 57 -15.76 1.87 3.32
N ALA A 58 -16.62 2.24 4.28
CA ALA A 58 -16.26 3.18 5.33
C ALA A 58 -15.14 2.67 6.27
N LEU A 59 -15.05 1.36 6.48
CA LEU A 59 -13.95 0.74 7.23
C LEU A 59 -12.64 0.80 6.42
N ASP A 60 -12.68 0.55 5.12
CA ASP A 60 -11.52 0.66 4.25
C ASP A 60 -11.00 2.11 4.19
N ASP A 61 -11.89 3.07 4.03
CA ASP A 61 -11.55 4.49 4.09
C ASP A 61 -10.92 4.88 5.44
N SER A 62 -11.46 4.33 6.54
CA SER A 62 -10.92 4.57 7.88
C SER A 62 -9.53 3.96 8.07
N ILE A 63 -9.31 2.74 7.58
CA ILE A 63 -8.01 2.05 7.61
C ILE A 63 -6.98 2.85 6.78
N ALA A 64 -7.37 3.27 5.58
CA ALA A 64 -6.53 4.09 4.73
C ALA A 64 -6.19 5.45 5.39
N GLY A 65 -7.17 6.09 6.03
CA GLY A 65 -7.00 7.34 6.76
C GLY A 65 -6.04 7.22 7.94
N VAL A 66 -6.20 6.18 8.77
CA VAL A 66 -5.27 5.91 9.90
C VAL A 66 -3.86 5.59 9.38
N GLY A 67 -3.73 4.82 8.30
CA GLY A 67 -2.46 4.58 7.64
C GLY A 67 -1.81 5.88 7.15
N HIS A 68 -2.60 6.80 6.60
CA HIS A 68 -2.13 8.11 6.16
C HIS A 68 -1.61 8.96 7.33
N VAL A 69 -2.38 9.04 8.43
CA VAL A 69 -1.95 9.76 9.64
C VAL A 69 -0.69 9.16 10.24
N SER A 70 -0.61 7.83 10.32
CA SER A 70 0.58 7.13 10.83
C SER A 70 1.84 7.48 10.02
N ARG A 71 1.72 7.54 8.70
CA ARG A 71 2.83 7.94 7.80
C ARG A 71 3.22 9.41 7.99
N ILE A 72 2.27 10.32 8.15
CA ILE A 72 2.53 11.74 8.44
C ILE A 72 3.27 11.88 9.78
N VAL A 73 2.81 11.18 10.82
CA VAL A 73 3.43 11.21 12.14
C VAL A 73 4.85 10.64 12.09
N SER A 74 5.09 9.56 11.34
CA SER A 74 6.44 9.03 11.13
C SER A 74 7.33 10.04 10.43
N ALA A 75 6.86 10.65 9.34
CA ALA A 75 7.60 11.69 8.63
C ALA A 75 7.88 12.93 9.50
N MET A 76 6.90 13.34 10.32
CA MET A 76 7.11 14.44 11.29
C MET A 76 8.11 14.06 12.39
N LYS A 77 8.08 12.81 12.86
CA LYS A 77 9.06 12.30 13.84
C LYS A 77 10.46 12.30 13.26
N GLU A 78 10.63 11.90 12.01
CA GLU A 78 11.91 11.95 11.28
C GLU A 78 12.42 13.39 11.12
N LEU A 79 11.51 14.33 10.80
CA LEU A 79 11.85 15.76 10.71
C LEU A 79 12.15 16.41 12.08
N SER A 80 11.52 15.91 13.16
CA SER A 80 11.67 16.47 14.53
C SER A 80 12.83 15.88 15.30
N HIS A 81 13.36 14.73 14.88
CA HIS A 81 14.51 14.07 15.51
C HIS A 81 15.58 13.76 14.45
N PRO A 82 16.32 14.78 13.97
CA PRO A 82 17.48 14.50 13.16
C PRO A 82 18.56 13.85 14.05
N GLY A 83 18.63 12.52 14.02
CA GLY A 83 19.85 11.83 14.40
C GLY A 83 20.01 11.45 15.86
N LEU A 84 19.23 10.48 16.35
CA LEU A 84 19.63 9.61 17.46
C LEU A 84 19.84 8.16 17.01
N GLU A 85 19.64 7.83 15.74
CA GLU A 85 20.11 6.55 15.22
C GLU A 85 21.60 6.73 14.82
N GLU A 86 22.46 6.00 15.49
CA GLU A 86 23.84 5.87 15.07
C GLU A 86 23.89 5.00 13.82
N LYS A 87 24.76 5.35 12.87
CA LYS A 87 25.05 4.48 11.75
C LYS A 87 25.51 3.15 12.26
N SER A 88 25.05 2.09 11.65
CA SER A 88 25.41 0.73 11.97
C SER A 88 25.65 -0.10 10.71
N ALA A 89 26.18 -1.29 10.87
CA ALA A 89 26.35 -2.22 9.78
C ALA A 89 24.97 -2.71 9.29
N VAL A 90 24.66 -2.47 8.01
CA VAL A 90 23.38 -2.80 7.38
C VAL A 90 23.60 -3.85 6.30
N ASP A 91 22.85 -4.95 6.40
CA ASP A 91 22.66 -5.92 5.34
C ASP A 91 21.57 -5.42 4.40
N VAL A 92 21.96 -4.95 3.22
CA VAL A 92 21.05 -4.38 2.23
C VAL A 92 20.08 -5.43 1.68
N ASN A 93 20.55 -6.65 1.42
CA ASN A 93 19.71 -7.72 0.90
C ASN A 93 18.63 -8.12 1.90
N ARG A 94 19.01 -8.29 3.15
CA ARG A 94 18.06 -8.56 4.24
C ARG A 94 17.07 -7.43 4.45
N SER A 95 17.49 -6.18 4.28
CA SER A 95 16.61 -5.01 4.35
C SER A 95 15.57 -5.03 3.24
N ILE A 96 15.95 -5.38 2.01
CA ILE A 96 15.05 -5.56 0.87
C ILE A 96 14.05 -6.67 1.15
N GLU A 97 14.51 -7.86 1.54
CA GLU A 97 13.65 -9.02 1.84
C GLU A 97 12.65 -8.73 2.96
N THR A 98 13.11 -8.10 4.04
CA THR A 98 12.25 -7.69 5.16
C THR A 98 11.18 -6.70 4.69
N THR A 99 11.55 -5.74 3.87
CA THR A 99 10.63 -4.73 3.35
C THR A 99 9.59 -5.34 2.41
N LEU A 100 9.99 -6.27 1.55
CA LEU A 100 9.08 -7.04 0.69
C LEU A 100 8.06 -7.82 1.52
N ALA A 101 8.50 -8.49 2.59
CA ALA A 101 7.61 -9.24 3.46
C ALA A 101 6.58 -8.33 4.17
N ILE A 102 7.00 -7.18 4.68
CA ILE A 102 6.12 -6.23 5.37
C ILE A 102 5.14 -5.57 4.38
N SER A 103 5.58 -5.25 3.17
CA SER A 103 4.77 -4.59 2.15
C SER A 103 3.91 -5.54 1.30
N THR A 104 3.82 -6.83 1.65
CA THR A 104 3.12 -7.86 0.85
C THR A 104 1.69 -7.46 0.49
N ASN A 105 0.96 -6.80 1.37
CA ASN A 105 -0.42 -6.38 1.11
C ASN A 105 -0.54 -5.30 0.02
N GLU A 106 0.51 -4.51 -0.21
CA GLU A 106 0.52 -3.44 -1.21
C GLU A 106 0.69 -3.97 -2.64
N TRP A 107 1.45 -5.05 -2.81
CA TRP A 107 1.81 -5.54 -4.15
C TRP A 107 1.22 -6.91 -4.53
N LYS A 108 0.89 -7.80 -3.59
CA LYS A 108 0.50 -9.21 -3.88
C LYS A 108 -0.66 -9.39 -4.87
N TYR A 109 -1.56 -8.41 -4.95
CA TYR A 109 -2.71 -8.47 -5.86
C TYR A 109 -2.45 -7.85 -7.23
N VAL A 110 -1.48 -6.94 -7.31
CA VAL A 110 -1.22 -6.14 -8.53
C VAL A 110 0.07 -6.53 -9.25
N ALA A 111 1.03 -7.13 -8.56
CA ALA A 111 2.33 -7.47 -9.13
C ALA A 111 2.86 -8.84 -8.70
N GLU A 112 3.81 -9.35 -9.48
CA GLU A 112 4.71 -10.44 -9.13
C GLU A 112 6.08 -9.86 -8.79
N ILE A 113 6.72 -10.39 -7.74
CA ILE A 113 8.06 -9.97 -7.33
C ILE A 113 9.10 -10.89 -7.92
N GLU A 114 10.14 -10.29 -8.50
CA GLU A 114 11.36 -10.97 -8.92
C GLU A 114 12.56 -10.35 -8.19
N THR A 115 13.42 -11.16 -7.62
CA THR A 115 14.62 -10.69 -6.91
C THR A 115 15.87 -11.30 -7.50
N ASP A 116 16.89 -10.45 -7.71
CA ASP A 116 18.23 -10.82 -8.18
C ASP A 116 19.24 -10.11 -7.27
N LEU A 117 19.47 -10.70 -6.11
CA LEU A 117 20.25 -10.10 -5.03
C LEU A 117 21.64 -10.73 -4.99
N ASP A 118 22.67 -9.92 -5.23
CA ASP A 118 24.08 -10.34 -5.20
C ASP A 118 24.49 -10.77 -3.77
N PRO A 119 24.81 -12.05 -3.56
CA PRO A 119 25.19 -12.56 -2.23
C PRO A 119 26.56 -12.06 -1.75
N GLU A 120 27.39 -11.49 -2.62
CA GLU A 120 28.73 -11.00 -2.28
C GLU A 120 28.72 -9.56 -1.72
N ILE A 121 27.53 -8.97 -1.53
CA ILE A 121 27.41 -7.63 -0.93
C ILE A 121 27.77 -7.70 0.54
N GLU A 122 28.78 -6.92 0.91
CA GLU A 122 29.19 -6.75 2.30
C GLU A 122 28.25 -5.79 3.04
N LEU A 123 28.30 -5.81 4.37
CA LEU A 123 27.57 -4.86 5.19
C LEU A 123 28.03 -3.43 4.89
N ILE A 124 27.10 -2.52 4.71
CA ILE A 124 27.38 -1.10 4.53
C ILE A 124 27.13 -0.33 5.82
N GLU A 125 27.80 0.78 6.00
CA GLU A 125 27.53 1.70 7.10
C GLU A 125 26.34 2.60 6.77
N GLY A 126 25.26 2.51 7.54
CA GLY A 126 24.03 3.25 7.24
C GLY A 126 23.05 3.30 8.41
N PHE A 127 21.89 3.87 8.15
CA PHE A 127 20.76 3.94 9.08
C PHE A 127 19.71 2.89 8.67
N PRO A 128 19.61 1.73 9.38
CA PRO A 128 18.77 0.60 8.94
C PRO A 128 17.30 1.00 8.74
N GLY A 129 16.73 1.72 9.70
CA GLY A 129 15.32 2.15 9.64
C GLY A 129 15.04 3.07 8.46
N GLU A 130 15.95 3.97 8.14
CA GLU A 130 15.82 4.91 7.02
C GLU A 130 15.96 4.20 5.66
N LEU A 131 16.89 3.25 5.53
CA LEU A 131 17.03 2.46 4.31
C LEU A 131 15.80 1.57 4.07
N ASN A 132 15.26 0.95 5.12
CA ASN A 132 13.99 0.21 5.03
C ASN A 132 12.85 1.12 4.55
N GLN A 133 12.80 2.37 5.03
CA GLN A 133 11.81 3.34 4.58
C GLN A 133 11.99 3.72 3.10
N VAL A 134 13.23 3.84 2.62
CA VAL A 134 13.52 4.06 1.19
C VAL A 134 12.95 2.91 0.36
N PHE A 135 13.29 1.67 0.70
CA PHE A 135 12.80 0.50 -0.04
C PHE A 135 11.29 0.39 0.00
N LEU A 136 10.67 0.61 1.16
CA LEU A 136 9.22 0.62 1.31
C LEU A 136 8.56 1.65 0.39
N ASN A 137 9.06 2.87 0.38
CA ASN A 137 8.52 3.95 -0.45
C ASN A 137 8.61 3.61 -1.94
N LEU A 138 9.73 3.04 -2.39
CA LEU A 138 9.93 2.68 -3.78
C LEU A 138 9.07 1.49 -4.21
N ILE A 139 8.99 0.43 -3.39
CA ILE A 139 8.16 -0.76 -3.66
C ILE A 139 6.67 -0.39 -3.71
N VAL A 140 6.19 0.42 -2.77
CA VAL A 140 4.79 0.88 -2.76
C VAL A 140 4.49 1.78 -3.96
N ASN A 141 5.43 2.64 -4.37
CA ASN A 141 5.26 3.46 -5.57
C ASN A 141 5.17 2.61 -6.83
N ALA A 142 6.02 1.57 -6.96
CA ALA A 142 5.98 0.61 -8.05
C ALA A 142 4.64 -0.14 -8.11
N ALA A 143 4.17 -0.65 -6.98
CA ALA A 143 2.87 -1.33 -6.89
C ALA A 143 1.71 -0.41 -7.30
N HIS A 144 1.73 0.85 -6.87
CA HIS A 144 0.74 1.84 -7.27
C HIS A 144 0.80 2.16 -8.77
N ALA A 145 2.00 2.30 -9.36
CA ALA A 145 2.15 2.58 -10.79
C ALA A 145 1.59 1.43 -11.65
N ILE A 146 1.75 0.20 -11.19
CA ILE A 146 1.16 -0.98 -11.83
C ILE A 146 -0.36 -0.99 -11.67
N SER A 147 -0.88 -0.71 -10.45
CA SER A 147 -2.32 -0.67 -10.19
C SER A 147 -3.02 0.38 -11.06
N ASP A 148 -2.48 1.60 -11.12
CA ASP A 148 -3.04 2.68 -11.93
C ASP A 148 -3.14 2.27 -13.43
N ARG A 149 -2.13 1.54 -13.95
CA ARG A 149 -2.15 1.01 -15.32
C ARG A 149 -3.18 -0.11 -15.52
N THR A 150 -3.40 -0.94 -14.52
CA THR A 150 -4.38 -2.04 -14.58
C THR A 150 -5.80 -1.49 -14.58
N ASP A 151 -6.08 -0.44 -13.84
CA ASP A 151 -7.38 0.26 -13.83
C ASP A 151 -7.71 0.88 -15.21
N GLU A 152 -6.70 1.17 -16.04
CA GLU A 152 -6.86 1.64 -17.43
C GLU A 152 -7.19 0.51 -18.44
N GLY A 153 -7.46 -0.72 -17.97
CA GLY A 153 -8.00 -1.83 -18.78
C GLY A 153 -6.96 -2.82 -19.30
N GLN A 154 -5.74 -2.82 -18.76
CA GLN A 154 -4.74 -3.86 -19.04
C GLN A 154 -4.92 -5.03 -18.06
N ALA A 155 -5.30 -6.20 -18.56
CA ALA A 155 -5.50 -7.40 -17.77
C ALA A 155 -4.17 -8.03 -17.33
N GLY A 156 -4.08 -8.44 -16.05
CA GLY A 156 -3.01 -9.25 -15.49
C GLY A 156 -2.16 -8.50 -14.47
N LYS A 157 -1.41 -9.27 -13.67
CA LYS A 157 -0.44 -8.71 -12.74
C LYS A 157 0.75 -8.13 -13.50
N GLY A 158 1.24 -6.98 -13.00
CA GLY A 158 2.53 -6.46 -13.43
C GLY A 158 3.70 -7.18 -12.75
N LYS A 159 4.90 -6.66 -12.93
CA LYS A 159 6.12 -7.19 -12.35
C LYS A 159 6.88 -6.08 -11.64
N ILE A 160 7.42 -6.39 -10.46
CA ILE A 160 8.40 -5.55 -9.75
C ILE A 160 9.67 -6.40 -9.61
N LYS A 161 10.78 -5.94 -10.21
CA LYS A 161 12.08 -6.59 -10.09
C LYS A 161 12.99 -5.77 -9.20
N LEU A 162 13.62 -6.44 -8.22
CA LEU A 162 14.61 -5.84 -7.34
C LEU A 162 15.96 -6.50 -7.58
N THR A 163 16.96 -5.70 -7.93
CA THR A 163 18.32 -6.16 -8.16
C THR A 163 19.27 -5.44 -7.21
N SER A 164 20.19 -6.16 -6.60
CA SER A 164 21.29 -5.57 -5.84
C SER A 164 22.62 -5.99 -6.43
N LEU A 165 23.57 -5.07 -6.50
CA LEU A 165 24.88 -5.28 -7.09
C LEU A 165 25.96 -4.65 -6.23
N LYS A 166 27.07 -5.37 -6.00
CA LYS A 166 28.28 -4.78 -5.43
C LYS A 166 28.94 -3.87 -6.45
N ILE A 167 29.25 -2.66 -6.06
CA ILE A 167 30.00 -1.69 -6.89
C ILE A 167 31.20 -1.15 -6.12
N ASP A 168 32.11 -0.50 -6.81
CA ASP A 168 33.25 0.14 -6.14
C ASP A 168 32.76 1.22 -5.14
N GLY A 169 33.09 1.02 -3.88
CA GLY A 169 32.75 1.94 -2.79
C GLY A 169 31.31 1.87 -2.29
N GLY A 170 30.52 0.84 -2.69
CA GLY A 170 29.16 0.73 -2.17
C GLY A 170 28.30 -0.38 -2.80
N VAL A 171 27.01 -0.14 -2.74
CA VAL A 171 25.97 -1.05 -3.26
C VAL A 171 25.04 -0.27 -4.17
N ARG A 172 24.72 -0.86 -5.33
CA ARG A 172 23.64 -0.38 -6.21
C ARG A 172 22.40 -1.25 -5.97
N VAL A 173 21.25 -0.61 -5.76
CA VAL A 173 19.96 -1.27 -5.75
C VAL A 173 19.11 -0.70 -6.87
N GLU A 174 18.53 -1.57 -7.68
CA GLU A 174 17.64 -1.21 -8.77
C GLU A 174 16.25 -1.80 -8.48
N ILE A 175 15.22 -0.98 -8.66
CA ILE A 175 13.81 -1.38 -8.51
C ILE A 175 13.12 -1.00 -9.80
N GLU A 176 12.76 -2.01 -10.58
CA GLU A 176 12.09 -1.87 -11.86
C GLU A 176 10.62 -2.26 -11.72
N ASP A 177 9.73 -1.53 -12.35
CA ASP A 177 8.31 -1.87 -12.41
C ASP A 177 7.77 -1.79 -13.82
N THR A 178 6.68 -2.51 -14.07
CA THR A 178 5.97 -2.49 -15.35
C THR A 178 4.76 -1.55 -15.34
N GLY A 179 4.79 -0.54 -14.51
CA GLY A 179 3.75 0.49 -14.43
C GLY A 179 3.70 1.42 -15.63
N GLY A 180 3.01 2.54 -15.48
CA GLY A 180 2.86 3.54 -16.53
C GLY A 180 4.07 4.46 -16.74
N GLY A 181 5.15 4.27 -15.98
CA GLY A 181 6.34 5.12 -16.03
C GLY A 181 6.09 6.53 -15.44
N ILE A 182 7.06 7.41 -15.64
CA ILE A 182 7.02 8.79 -15.15
C ILE A 182 6.92 9.74 -16.36
N PRO A 183 5.84 10.55 -16.48
CA PRO A 183 5.72 11.50 -17.58
C PRO A 183 6.87 12.50 -17.62
N SER A 184 7.38 12.80 -18.80
CA SER A 184 8.59 13.64 -18.98
C SER A 184 8.45 15.05 -18.39
N HIS A 185 7.25 15.63 -18.43
CA HIS A 185 7.00 16.97 -17.92
C HIS A 185 7.11 17.15 -16.40
N ILE A 186 7.27 16.03 -15.66
CA ILE A 186 7.40 16.05 -14.19
C ILE A 186 8.77 15.55 -13.71
N HIS A 187 9.67 15.11 -14.60
CA HIS A 187 10.96 14.51 -14.24
C HIS A 187 11.75 15.36 -13.26
N ASP A 188 11.81 16.68 -13.48
CA ASP A 188 12.58 17.62 -12.64
C ASP A 188 11.96 17.82 -11.24
N ARG A 189 10.73 17.34 -11.04
CA ARG A 189 9.94 17.63 -9.83
C ARG A 189 9.59 16.43 -8.99
N ILE A 190 9.90 15.21 -9.45
CA ILE A 190 9.47 13.99 -8.76
C ILE A 190 10.07 13.83 -7.36
N PHE A 191 11.22 14.47 -7.11
CA PHE A 191 11.89 14.49 -5.82
C PHE A 191 11.53 15.70 -4.95
N ASP A 192 10.70 16.63 -5.47
CA ASP A 192 10.26 17.80 -4.71
C ASP A 192 9.37 17.35 -3.53
N PRO A 193 9.57 17.92 -2.34
CA PRO A 193 8.68 17.69 -1.21
C PRO A 193 7.23 18.04 -1.55
N PHE A 194 6.30 17.17 -1.17
CA PHE A 194 4.85 17.34 -1.39
C PHE A 194 4.38 17.28 -2.85
N PHE A 195 5.27 17.03 -3.81
CA PHE A 195 4.88 16.84 -5.19
C PHE A 195 4.19 15.49 -5.40
N THR A 196 3.07 15.50 -6.15
CA THR A 196 2.35 14.28 -6.57
C THR A 196 1.50 14.57 -7.79
N THR A 197 1.38 13.58 -8.65
CA THR A 197 0.41 13.54 -9.75
C THR A 197 -0.91 12.86 -9.35
N LYS A 198 -0.95 12.22 -8.18
CA LYS A 198 -2.13 11.48 -7.69
C LYS A 198 -3.14 12.43 -7.04
N GLY A 199 -4.44 12.14 -7.23
CA GLY A 199 -5.53 12.91 -6.65
C GLY A 199 -5.48 13.02 -5.11
N VAL A 200 -6.28 13.92 -4.55
CA VAL A 200 -6.36 14.14 -3.10
C VAL A 200 -6.74 12.83 -2.40
N GLY A 201 -5.90 12.38 -1.44
CA GLY A 201 -6.13 11.15 -0.67
C GLY A 201 -5.41 9.90 -1.20
N LYS A 202 -4.88 9.90 -2.42
CA LYS A 202 -4.10 8.77 -2.97
C LYS A 202 -2.59 9.04 -2.88
N GLY A 203 -1.92 8.46 -1.89
CA GLY A 203 -0.45 8.54 -1.71
C GLY A 203 0.03 9.61 -0.72
N THR A 204 1.26 9.42 -0.18
CA THR A 204 1.84 10.27 0.88
C THR A 204 2.43 11.58 0.37
N ARG A 205 2.61 11.75 -0.94
CA ARG A 205 3.29 12.92 -1.55
C ARG A 205 4.73 13.16 -1.07
N GLN A 206 5.31 12.24 -0.32
CA GLN A 206 6.63 12.42 0.32
C GLN A 206 7.59 11.26 0.06
N GLY A 207 7.12 10.12 -0.45
CA GLY A 207 7.92 8.90 -0.55
C GLY A 207 9.22 9.08 -1.34
N LEU A 208 9.16 9.70 -2.53
CA LEU A 208 10.36 9.95 -3.35
C LEU A 208 11.26 11.05 -2.77
N ALA A 209 10.67 12.09 -2.17
CA ALA A 209 11.44 13.13 -1.50
C ALA A 209 12.20 12.59 -0.28
N ILE A 210 11.57 11.72 0.52
CA ILE A 210 12.21 11.02 1.64
C ILE A 210 13.33 10.12 1.13
N ALA A 211 13.06 9.30 0.10
CA ALA A 211 14.07 8.43 -0.49
C ALA A 211 15.28 9.24 -0.98
N HIS A 212 15.05 10.36 -1.64
CA HIS A 212 16.13 11.25 -2.10
C HIS A 212 16.91 11.83 -0.92
N SER A 213 16.25 12.36 0.10
CA SER A 213 16.92 12.90 1.28
C SER A 213 17.76 11.85 2.00
N VAL A 214 17.21 10.65 2.21
CA VAL A 214 17.93 9.56 2.89
C VAL A 214 19.14 9.11 2.09
N VAL A 215 18.96 8.81 0.80
CA VAL A 215 20.05 8.30 -0.03
C VAL A 215 21.12 9.37 -0.26
N VAL A 216 20.71 10.56 -0.69
CA VAL A 216 21.66 11.58 -1.14
C VAL A 216 22.26 12.37 0.04
N GLN A 217 21.43 12.83 0.97
CA GLN A 217 21.90 13.72 2.03
C GLN A 217 22.52 12.94 3.19
N LYS A 218 21.91 11.83 3.64
CA LYS A 218 22.35 11.09 4.82
C LYS A 218 23.39 10.02 4.51
N HIS A 219 23.23 9.31 3.37
CA HIS A 219 24.14 8.23 2.97
C HIS A 219 25.18 8.67 1.91
N ARG A 220 25.07 9.90 1.37
CA ARG A 220 25.96 10.43 0.31
C ARG A 220 25.96 9.56 -0.96
N GLY A 221 24.87 8.89 -1.19
CA GLY A 221 24.64 8.07 -2.38
C GLY A 221 24.05 8.88 -3.54
N MET A 222 23.62 8.18 -4.56
CA MET A 222 22.94 8.72 -5.73
C MET A 222 21.57 8.05 -5.88
N LEU A 223 20.54 8.83 -6.18
CA LEU A 223 19.22 8.33 -6.56
C LEU A 223 18.89 8.86 -7.95
N SER A 224 18.63 7.97 -8.88
CA SER A 224 18.24 8.29 -10.24
C SER A 224 17.10 7.39 -10.71
N PHE A 225 16.47 7.73 -11.83
CA PHE A 225 15.45 6.91 -12.44
C PHE A 225 15.63 6.87 -13.94
N ASN A 226 15.18 5.79 -14.57
CA ASN A 226 15.09 5.65 -16.01
C ASN A 226 13.64 5.29 -16.36
N VAL A 227 13.18 5.76 -17.51
CA VAL A 227 11.87 5.37 -18.07
C VAL A 227 12.16 4.63 -19.38
N VAL A 228 11.71 3.38 -19.43
CA VAL A 228 11.87 2.51 -20.59
C VAL A 228 10.61 2.51 -21.44
#